data_b4e48e44b442554fca75a723872bb1ee
#
_entry.id   b4e48e44b442554fca75a723872bb1ee
#
_cell.length_a   1.000
_cell.length_b   1.000
_cell.length_c   1.000
_cell.angle_alpha   90.00
_cell.angle_beta   90.00
_cell.angle_gamma   90.00
#
_symmetry.space_group_name_H-M   'P 1'
#
loop_
_entity.id
_entity.type
_entity.pdbx_description
1 polymer ?
#
loop_
_entity_poly.entity_id
_entity_poly.type
_entity_poly.pdbx_seq_one_letter_code
_entity_poly.pdbx_strand_id
1 'polypeptide(L)'
;MKKLMLVLIVSACCTAFTMNASAEQADQTISDAVIAMTKAQWAAGMKDPTNVAEQNKDMSDDYTEFNGQYATRLDGKVMNGRLAEASGKESSKGIAAEMLNPKVQVYNGDVAVLTYNYAGLTIDKDGKTTPDRAKSTRVFVKKGDKWMLVHANFASDPLPK
;
A
#
# COMPACT_ATOMS: atom_id res chain seq x y z
N MET A 1 -39.23 40.73 -13.76
CA MET A 1 -38.16 39.93 -14.38
C MET A 1 -36.82 39.84 -13.58
N LYS A 2 -36.64 40.57 -12.45
CA LYS A 2 -35.39 40.55 -11.65
C LYS A 2 -35.33 39.47 -10.55
N LYS A 3 -36.46 38.83 -10.20
CA LYS A 3 -36.49 37.81 -9.13
C LYS A 3 -36.17 36.37 -9.60
N LEU A 4 -36.22 36.07 -10.91
CA LEU A 4 -36.01 34.75 -11.43
C LEU A 4 -34.52 34.41 -11.62
N MET A 5 -33.65 35.41 -11.74
CA MET A 5 -32.21 35.24 -11.98
C MET A 5 -31.42 34.92 -10.70
N LEU A 6 -31.93 35.26 -9.51
CA LEU A 6 -31.25 35.03 -8.23
C LEU A 6 -31.36 33.57 -7.75
N VAL A 7 -32.43 32.86 -8.12
CA VAL A 7 -32.67 31.47 -7.72
C VAL A 7 -31.77 30.50 -8.48
N LEU A 8 -31.40 30.77 -9.72
CA LEU A 8 -30.54 29.92 -10.56
C LEU A 8 -29.06 29.92 -10.08
N ILE A 9 -28.59 31.06 -9.54
CA ILE A 9 -27.18 31.17 -9.08
C ILE A 9 -26.98 30.40 -7.77
N VAL A 10 -27.97 30.37 -6.88
CA VAL A 10 -27.88 29.64 -5.60
C VAL A 10 -27.91 28.13 -5.83
N SER A 11 -28.66 27.63 -6.82
CA SER A 11 -28.75 26.20 -7.15
C SER A 11 -27.44 25.65 -7.73
N ALA A 12 -26.74 26.41 -8.57
CA ALA A 12 -25.46 25.97 -9.17
C ALA A 12 -24.31 25.91 -8.13
N CYS A 13 -24.33 26.79 -7.12
CA CYS A 13 -23.33 26.83 -6.07
C CYS A 13 -23.46 25.65 -5.11
N CYS A 14 -24.68 25.19 -4.78
CA CYS A 14 -24.92 24.06 -3.91
C CYS A 14 -24.55 22.71 -4.56
N THR A 15 -24.72 22.56 -5.86
CA THR A 15 -24.37 21.30 -6.58
C THR A 15 -22.86 21.12 -6.70
N ALA A 16 -22.08 22.18 -6.88
CA ALA A 16 -20.62 22.09 -6.93
C ALA A 16 -20.02 21.70 -5.56
N PHE A 17 -20.60 22.17 -4.47
CA PHE A 17 -20.13 21.86 -3.11
C PHE A 17 -20.41 20.39 -2.71
N THR A 18 -21.54 19.85 -3.12
CA THR A 18 -21.87 18.44 -2.86
C THR A 18 -21.04 17.47 -3.69
N MET A 19 -20.66 17.82 -4.92
CA MET A 19 -19.81 17.01 -5.78
C MET A 19 -18.38 16.89 -5.23
N ASN A 20 -17.80 17.99 -4.72
CA ASN A 20 -16.46 17.95 -4.12
C ASN A 20 -16.42 17.11 -2.83
N ALA A 21 -17.40 17.25 -1.96
CA ALA A 21 -17.50 16.46 -0.72
C ALA A 21 -17.66 14.95 -1.01
N SER A 22 -18.39 14.59 -2.05
CA SER A 22 -18.55 13.18 -2.48
C SER A 22 -17.25 12.59 -3.06
N ALA A 23 -16.50 13.36 -3.85
CA ALA A 23 -15.21 12.91 -4.38
C ALA A 23 -14.17 12.76 -3.27
N GLU A 24 -14.08 13.68 -2.35
CA GLU A 24 -13.18 13.62 -1.19
C GLU A 24 -13.49 12.40 -0.29
N GLN A 25 -14.77 12.11 -0.06
CA GLN A 25 -15.21 10.94 0.69
C GLN A 25 -14.87 9.62 -0.04
N ALA A 26 -14.97 9.59 -1.37
CA ALA A 26 -14.58 8.43 -2.18
C ALA A 26 -13.06 8.20 -2.11
N ASP A 27 -12.24 9.24 -2.22
CA ASP A 27 -10.79 9.17 -2.12
C ASP A 27 -10.34 8.73 -0.72
N GLN A 28 -11.02 9.17 0.35
CA GLN A 28 -10.75 8.70 1.71
C GLN A 28 -11.04 7.21 1.87
N THR A 29 -12.15 6.74 1.31
CA THR A 29 -12.50 5.30 1.34
C THR A 29 -11.44 4.44 0.63
N ILE A 30 -10.94 4.91 -0.53
CA ILE A 30 -9.86 4.25 -1.27
C ILE A 30 -8.55 4.26 -0.44
N SER A 31 -8.23 5.40 0.16
CA SER A 31 -7.06 5.55 1.02
C SER A 31 -7.06 4.52 2.16
N ASP A 32 -8.17 4.43 2.88
CA ASP A 32 -8.33 3.48 3.98
C ASP A 32 -8.20 2.03 3.52
N ALA A 33 -8.76 1.70 2.35
CA ALA A 33 -8.70 0.37 1.77
C ALA A 33 -7.26 -0.05 1.46
N VAL A 34 -6.47 0.76 0.74
CA VAL A 34 -5.09 0.38 0.35
C VAL A 34 -4.13 0.36 1.53
N ILE A 35 -4.35 1.20 2.55
CA ILE A 35 -3.63 1.14 3.82
C ILE A 35 -3.94 -0.17 4.56
N ALA A 36 -5.23 -0.54 4.67
CA ALA A 36 -5.66 -1.77 5.30
C ALA A 36 -5.11 -3.01 4.60
N MET A 37 -5.12 -3.05 3.25
CA MET A 37 -4.53 -4.12 2.45
C MET A 37 -3.03 -4.28 2.73
N THR A 38 -2.29 -3.18 2.80
CA THR A 38 -0.85 -3.21 3.11
C THR A 38 -0.59 -3.78 4.50
N LYS A 39 -1.33 -3.33 5.50
CA LYS A 39 -1.22 -3.84 6.89
C LYS A 39 -1.63 -5.31 6.99
N ALA A 40 -2.65 -5.75 6.25
CA ALA A 40 -3.06 -7.14 6.19
C ALA A 40 -1.97 -8.06 5.59
N GLN A 41 -1.27 -7.60 4.55
CA GLN A 41 -0.13 -8.30 3.98
C GLN A 41 0.99 -8.50 5.02
N TRP A 42 1.34 -7.47 5.80
CA TRP A 42 2.33 -7.59 6.87
C TRP A 42 1.88 -8.55 7.96
N ALA A 43 0.61 -8.44 8.38
CA ALA A 43 0.05 -9.33 9.39
C ALA A 43 0.07 -10.81 8.96
N ALA A 44 -0.20 -11.07 7.67
CA ALA A 44 -0.10 -12.41 7.10
C ALA A 44 1.35 -12.95 7.18
N GLY A 45 2.34 -12.15 6.80
CA GLY A 45 3.76 -12.52 6.87
C GLY A 45 4.26 -12.71 8.30
N MET A 46 3.83 -11.88 9.25
CA MET A 46 4.15 -12.04 10.67
C MET A 46 3.50 -13.29 11.28
N LYS A 47 2.27 -13.62 10.87
CA LYS A 47 1.56 -14.81 11.34
C LYS A 47 2.21 -16.09 10.83
N ASP A 48 2.42 -16.17 9.54
CA ASP A 48 3.04 -17.33 8.87
C ASP A 48 3.88 -16.86 7.67
N PRO A 49 5.19 -16.71 7.84
CA PRO A 49 6.07 -16.26 6.76
C PRO A 49 6.17 -17.26 5.59
N THR A 50 5.75 -18.51 5.79
CA THR A 50 5.75 -19.55 4.74
C THR A 50 4.48 -19.55 3.90
N ASN A 51 3.41 -18.93 4.36
CA ASN A 51 2.15 -18.80 3.62
C ASN A 51 2.19 -17.63 2.61
N VAL A 52 3.00 -17.83 1.58
CA VAL A 52 3.20 -16.82 0.51
C VAL A 52 1.91 -16.54 -0.27
N ALA A 53 1.03 -17.52 -0.41
CA ALA A 53 -0.24 -17.35 -1.10
C ALA A 53 -1.12 -16.30 -0.41
N GLU A 54 -1.21 -16.33 0.92
CA GLU A 54 -1.96 -15.33 1.68
C GLU A 54 -1.30 -13.95 1.65
N GLN A 55 0.03 -13.89 1.73
CA GLN A 55 0.77 -12.62 1.65
C GLN A 55 0.60 -11.94 0.28
N ASN A 56 0.51 -12.72 -0.80
CA ASN A 56 0.45 -12.22 -2.17
C ASN A 56 -0.96 -12.25 -2.78
N LYS A 57 -2.03 -12.49 -1.99
CA LYS A 57 -3.40 -12.64 -2.53
C LYS A 57 -3.89 -11.43 -3.32
N ASP A 58 -3.54 -10.24 -2.87
CA ASP A 58 -3.92 -8.97 -3.48
C ASP A 58 -2.83 -8.40 -4.42
N MET A 59 -1.81 -9.18 -4.74
CA MET A 59 -0.76 -8.83 -5.69
C MET A 59 -1.18 -9.23 -7.10
N SER A 60 -0.98 -8.34 -8.06
CA SER A 60 -1.26 -8.60 -9.48
C SER A 60 -0.24 -9.55 -10.09
N ASP A 61 -0.63 -10.33 -11.10
CA ASP A 61 0.26 -11.27 -11.78
C ASP A 61 1.43 -10.55 -12.48
N ASP A 62 1.20 -9.33 -12.97
CA ASP A 62 2.18 -8.43 -13.59
C ASP A 62 2.90 -7.51 -12.59
N TYR A 63 2.90 -7.85 -11.32
CA TYR A 63 3.57 -7.10 -10.26
C TYR A 63 5.05 -6.85 -10.57
N THR A 64 5.55 -5.68 -10.19
CA THR A 64 6.97 -5.34 -10.27
C THR A 64 7.47 -4.75 -8.95
N GLU A 65 8.76 -4.97 -8.65
CA GLU A 65 9.36 -4.45 -7.42
C GLU A 65 10.79 -3.96 -7.66
N PHE A 66 11.11 -2.79 -7.10
CA PHE A 66 12.48 -2.40 -6.80
C PHE A 66 12.76 -2.55 -5.31
N ASN A 67 13.77 -3.33 -5.00
CA ASN A 67 14.21 -3.58 -3.64
C ASN A 67 15.74 -3.56 -3.59
N GLY A 68 16.30 -2.86 -2.63
CA GLY A 68 17.76 -2.74 -2.49
C GLY A 68 18.50 -4.07 -2.24
N GLN A 69 17.78 -5.15 -1.97
CA GLN A 69 18.36 -6.50 -1.82
C GLN A 69 18.61 -7.20 -3.16
N TYR A 70 18.05 -6.71 -4.26
CA TYR A 70 18.17 -7.30 -5.59
C TYR A 70 18.87 -6.33 -6.55
N ALA A 71 19.76 -6.85 -7.38
CA ALA A 71 20.50 -6.06 -8.37
C ALA A 71 19.62 -5.55 -9.52
N THR A 72 18.46 -6.20 -9.75
CA THR A 72 17.55 -5.89 -10.85
C THR A 72 16.13 -5.78 -10.35
N ARG A 73 15.23 -5.22 -11.18
CA ARG A 73 13.80 -5.24 -10.90
C ARG A 73 13.31 -6.69 -10.82
N LEU A 74 12.48 -6.96 -9.83
CA LEU A 74 11.74 -8.20 -9.74
C LEU A 74 10.47 -8.09 -10.59
N ASP A 75 10.19 -9.09 -11.41
CA ASP A 75 9.04 -9.13 -12.31
C ASP A 75 8.16 -10.33 -12.01
N GLY A 76 6.90 -10.07 -11.74
CA GLY A 76 5.82 -11.02 -11.60
C GLY A 76 5.60 -11.55 -10.18
N LYS A 77 4.32 -11.76 -9.85
CA LYS A 77 3.86 -12.35 -8.58
C LYS A 77 4.50 -13.71 -8.29
N VAL A 78 4.67 -14.53 -9.32
CA VAL A 78 5.26 -15.88 -9.19
C VAL A 78 6.71 -15.80 -8.75
N MET A 79 7.50 -14.88 -9.31
CA MET A 79 8.89 -14.70 -8.93
C MET A 79 9.00 -14.17 -7.50
N ASN A 80 8.16 -13.20 -7.13
CA ASN A 80 8.07 -12.71 -5.76
C ASN A 80 7.78 -13.85 -4.78
N GLY A 81 6.82 -14.70 -5.10
CA GLY A 81 6.49 -15.88 -4.29
C GLY A 81 7.67 -16.84 -4.10
N ARG A 82 8.36 -17.18 -5.18
CA ARG A 82 9.55 -18.09 -5.13
C ARG A 82 10.68 -17.52 -4.27
N LEU A 83 10.93 -16.22 -4.35
CA LEU A 83 11.94 -15.56 -3.53
C LEU A 83 11.53 -15.54 -2.05
N ALA A 84 10.27 -15.27 -1.76
CA ALA A 84 9.73 -15.32 -0.39
C ALA A 84 9.82 -16.73 0.21
N GLU A 85 9.47 -17.77 -0.55
CA GLU A 85 9.61 -19.18 -0.13
C GLU A 85 11.07 -19.57 0.12
N ALA A 86 11.99 -19.14 -0.74
CA ALA A 86 13.41 -19.40 -0.60
C ALA A 86 13.99 -18.72 0.65
N SER A 87 13.60 -17.46 0.89
CA SER A 87 14.07 -16.68 2.03
C SER A 87 13.41 -17.11 3.35
N GLY A 88 12.15 -17.52 3.32
CA GLY A 88 11.35 -17.80 4.52
C GLY A 88 11.86 -18.96 5.38
N LYS A 89 12.72 -19.83 4.83
CA LYS A 89 13.31 -20.95 5.55
C LYS A 89 14.52 -20.56 6.41
N GLU A 90 15.15 -19.43 6.11
CA GLU A 90 16.41 -19.00 6.74
C GLU A 90 16.33 -17.60 7.37
N SER A 91 15.25 -16.88 7.14
CA SER A 91 15.14 -15.48 7.53
C SER A 91 14.60 -15.28 8.95
N SER A 92 14.93 -14.13 9.51
CA SER A 92 14.28 -13.63 10.73
C SER A 92 12.78 -13.40 10.48
N LYS A 93 11.98 -13.65 11.52
CA LYS A 93 10.53 -13.43 11.50
C LYS A 93 10.19 -12.01 11.91
N GLY A 94 9.32 -11.33 11.17
CA GLY A 94 8.71 -10.07 11.61
C GLY A 94 7.82 -10.30 12.84
N ILE A 95 7.97 -9.47 13.86
CA ILE A 95 7.18 -9.54 15.10
C ILE A 95 6.43 -8.25 15.41
N ALA A 96 6.81 -7.14 14.77
CA ALA A 96 6.09 -5.87 14.81
C ALA A 96 6.25 -5.14 13.48
N ALA A 97 5.23 -4.37 13.11
CA ALA A 97 5.23 -3.54 11.92
C ALA A 97 4.34 -2.31 12.14
N GLU A 98 4.87 -1.14 11.83
CA GLU A 98 4.18 0.13 11.93
C GLU A 98 4.32 0.93 10.62
N MET A 99 3.24 1.58 10.22
CA MET A 99 3.22 2.51 9.08
C MET A 99 3.25 3.93 9.61
N LEU A 100 4.33 4.64 9.35
CA LEU A 100 4.54 6.03 9.75
C LEU A 100 4.34 6.96 8.55
N ASN A 101 3.74 8.12 8.78
CA ASN A 101 3.53 9.16 7.78
C ASN A 101 2.87 8.66 6.47
N PRO A 102 1.79 7.86 6.52
CA PRO A 102 1.16 7.39 5.30
C PRO A 102 0.53 8.55 4.53
N LYS A 103 0.72 8.54 3.22
CA LYS A 103 0.03 9.42 2.29
C LYS A 103 -0.46 8.62 1.11
N VAL A 104 -1.74 8.74 0.80
CA VAL A 104 -2.34 8.16 -0.40
C VAL A 104 -2.71 9.30 -1.36
N GLN A 105 -2.40 9.11 -2.63
CA GLN A 105 -2.84 9.95 -3.73
C GLN A 105 -3.70 9.09 -4.64
N VAL A 106 -4.93 9.52 -4.89
CA VAL A 106 -5.89 8.81 -5.73
C VAL A 106 -6.02 9.53 -7.07
N TYR A 107 -6.03 8.76 -8.15
CA TYR A 107 -6.17 9.28 -9.51
C TYR A 107 -7.33 8.57 -10.19
N ASN A 108 -8.30 9.34 -10.67
CA ASN A 108 -9.51 8.90 -11.39
C ASN A 108 -10.33 7.81 -10.66
N GLY A 109 -10.12 7.60 -9.36
CA GLY A 109 -10.82 6.58 -8.58
C GLY A 109 -10.39 5.13 -8.86
N ASP A 110 -9.37 4.89 -9.68
CA ASP A 110 -8.90 3.57 -10.09
C ASP A 110 -7.39 3.32 -9.94
N VAL A 111 -6.63 4.36 -9.61
CA VAL A 111 -5.21 4.25 -9.25
C VAL A 111 -4.97 4.90 -7.89
N ALA A 112 -4.27 4.21 -7.00
CA ALA A 112 -3.84 4.75 -5.71
C ALA A 112 -2.34 4.56 -5.52
N VAL A 113 -1.65 5.64 -5.15
CA VAL A 113 -0.22 5.63 -4.80
C VAL A 113 -0.08 5.88 -3.31
N LEU A 114 0.36 4.86 -2.58
CA LEU A 114 0.61 4.93 -1.14
C LEU A 114 2.10 5.08 -0.87
N THR A 115 2.49 6.14 -0.18
CA THR A 115 3.85 6.37 0.31
C THR A 115 3.87 6.38 1.84
N TYR A 116 4.91 5.79 2.45
CA TYR A 116 5.04 5.73 3.91
C TYR A 116 6.47 5.40 4.34
N ASN A 117 6.77 5.64 5.61
CA ASN A 117 7.93 5.06 6.29
C ASN A 117 7.47 3.78 7.02
N TYR A 118 8.19 2.71 6.83
CA TYR A 118 8.02 1.45 7.56
C TYR A 118 8.96 1.43 8.76
N ALA A 119 8.43 1.04 9.91
CA ALA A 119 9.19 0.70 11.10
C ALA A 119 8.76 -0.68 11.60
N GLY A 120 9.69 -1.61 11.66
CA GLY A 120 9.44 -2.98 12.07
C GLY A 120 10.45 -3.48 13.07
N LEU A 121 10.17 -4.66 13.58
CA LEU A 121 11.07 -5.43 14.42
C LEU A 121 11.05 -6.89 13.93
N THR A 122 12.23 -7.43 13.72
CA THR A 122 12.41 -8.84 13.36
C THR A 122 13.07 -9.60 14.51
N ILE A 123 12.84 -10.90 14.58
CA ILE A 123 13.51 -11.81 15.51
C ILE A 123 14.14 -12.95 14.73
N ASP A 124 15.40 -13.27 14.99
CA ASP A 124 16.10 -14.39 14.39
C ASP A 124 15.88 -15.70 15.20
N LYS A 125 16.46 -16.80 14.70
CA LYS A 125 16.39 -18.12 15.34
C LYS A 125 17.03 -18.18 16.74
N ASP A 126 17.94 -17.29 17.03
CA ASP A 126 18.65 -17.19 18.31
C ASP A 126 17.92 -16.26 19.31
N GLY A 127 16.75 -15.72 18.91
CA GLY A 127 15.95 -14.83 19.74
C GLY A 127 16.41 -13.37 19.74
N LYS A 128 17.40 -13.01 18.89
CA LYS A 128 17.87 -11.64 18.78
C LYS A 128 16.94 -10.81 17.94
N THR A 129 16.53 -9.68 18.47
CA THR A 129 15.69 -8.71 17.78
C THR A 129 16.51 -7.66 17.04
N THR A 130 16.06 -7.28 15.83
CA THR A 130 16.71 -6.26 15.01
C THR A 130 15.64 -5.31 14.47
N PRO A 131 15.82 -3.98 14.61
CA PRO A 131 14.96 -2.99 13.96
C PRO A 131 15.09 -3.10 12.44
N ASP A 132 13.94 -2.99 11.75
CA ASP A 132 13.86 -2.94 10.29
C ASP A 132 13.17 -1.64 9.88
N ARG A 133 13.78 -0.90 8.94
CA ARG A 133 13.26 0.38 8.47
C ARG A 133 13.38 0.51 6.97
N ALA A 134 12.33 1.04 6.36
CA ALA A 134 12.31 1.30 4.93
C ALA A 134 11.43 2.52 4.59
N LYS A 135 11.72 3.14 3.46
CA LYS A 135 10.80 4.02 2.73
C LYS A 135 10.11 3.22 1.67
N SER A 136 8.81 3.34 1.57
CA SER A 136 8.05 2.54 0.61
C SER A 136 7.14 3.41 -0.24
N THR A 137 7.06 3.06 -1.52
CA THR A 137 6.02 3.49 -2.44
C THR A 137 5.32 2.25 -2.96
N ARG A 138 3.99 2.24 -2.91
CA ARG A 138 3.15 1.17 -3.45
C ARG A 138 2.14 1.75 -4.42
N VAL A 139 1.97 1.11 -5.57
CA VAL A 139 0.98 1.49 -6.57
C VAL A 139 -0.09 0.40 -6.64
N PHE A 140 -1.32 0.81 -6.44
CA PHE A 140 -2.50 -0.04 -6.54
C PHE A 140 -3.33 0.40 -7.74
N VAL A 141 -3.90 -0.57 -8.44
CA VAL A 141 -4.84 -0.35 -9.55
C VAL A 141 -6.10 -1.14 -9.30
N LYS A 142 -7.23 -0.55 -9.57
CA LYS A 142 -8.53 -1.22 -9.48
C LYS A 142 -8.73 -2.08 -10.73
N LYS A 143 -8.80 -3.40 -10.56
CA LYS A 143 -9.09 -4.38 -11.62
C LYS A 143 -10.48 -4.98 -11.36
N GLY A 144 -11.50 -4.53 -12.09
CA GLY A 144 -12.91 -4.81 -11.76
C GLY A 144 -13.26 -4.16 -10.42
N ASP A 145 -13.76 -4.94 -9.47
CA ASP A 145 -14.14 -4.45 -8.14
C ASP A 145 -13.03 -4.59 -7.09
N LYS A 146 -11.83 -5.04 -7.49
CA LYS A 146 -10.72 -5.32 -6.56
C LYS A 146 -9.55 -4.37 -6.77
N TRP A 147 -8.99 -3.91 -5.68
CA TRP A 147 -7.69 -3.26 -5.69
C TRP A 147 -6.58 -4.31 -5.74
N MET A 148 -5.60 -4.11 -6.63
CA MET A 148 -4.46 -5.00 -6.81
C MET A 148 -3.16 -4.21 -6.69
N LEU A 149 -2.20 -4.71 -5.92
CA LEU A 149 -0.85 -4.16 -5.86
C LEU A 149 -0.11 -4.51 -7.17
N VAL A 150 0.27 -3.50 -7.93
CA VAL A 150 0.96 -3.66 -9.24
C VAL A 150 2.43 -3.29 -9.19
N HIS A 151 2.84 -2.44 -8.24
CA HIS A 151 4.24 -2.05 -8.09
C HIS A 151 4.56 -1.72 -6.63
N ALA A 152 5.78 -2.06 -6.21
CA ALA A 152 6.37 -1.52 -4.99
C ALA A 152 7.83 -1.10 -5.21
N ASN A 153 8.24 -0.08 -4.46
CA ASN A 153 9.63 0.33 -4.33
C ASN A 153 9.98 0.43 -2.84
N PHE A 154 11.06 -0.24 -2.45
CA PHE A 154 11.60 -0.22 -1.10
C PHE A 154 13.00 0.38 -1.12
N ALA A 155 13.18 1.47 -0.39
CA ALA A 155 14.47 2.14 -0.21
C ALA A 155 14.87 2.08 1.26
N SER A 156 16.17 2.06 1.51
CA SER A 156 16.69 2.13 2.89
C SER A 156 16.24 3.41 3.58
N ASP A 157 15.88 3.28 4.86
CA ASP A 157 15.63 4.38 5.77
C ASP A 157 16.65 4.28 6.91
N PRO A 158 17.81 4.98 6.79
CA PRO A 158 18.90 4.83 7.74
C PRO A 158 18.44 5.18 9.15
N LEU A 159 18.82 4.37 10.12
CA LEU A 159 18.66 4.74 11.53
C LEU A 159 19.46 6.01 11.82
N PRO A 160 18.96 6.92 12.65
CA PRO A 160 19.76 8.03 13.17
C PRO A 160 21.05 7.48 13.81
N LYS A 161 22.17 8.14 13.52
CA LYS A 161 23.46 7.84 14.15
C LYS A 161 23.46 8.30 15.59
#